data_d8056116fc4ebf59fa5f7a6e807c9aff
#
_entry.id   d8056116fc4ebf59fa5f7a6e807c9aff
#
_cell.length_a   1.000
_cell.length_b   1.000
_cell.length_c   1.000
_cell.angle_alpha   90.00
_cell.angle_beta   90.00
_cell.angle_gamma   90.00
#
_symmetry.space_group_name_H-M   'P 1'
#
loop_
_entity.id
_entity.type
_entity.pdbx_description
1 polymer ?
#
loop_
_entity_poly.entity_id
_entity_poly.type
_entity_poly.pdbx_seq_one_letter_code
_entity_poly.pdbx_strand_id
1 'polypeptide(L)'
;MPRALSQSEIEAFRERLCDAAEKLFAEHGVEAVTVRELSGALGVSPMTPYRYFKDKDAILAAVRARSYNRFAEALEEAYAANAADPARASEAVGRAYVDFAFSHPEAYKLMFDIRQPSEALYPEFVQAGERAKATMTRHIGDIVGPDGARPDPELVGRSYWAALHGAIMLEFAGRLDPDYSAPQVIGALTDALASYWRRR
;
A
#
# COMPACT_ATOMS: atom_id res chain seq x y z
N MET A 1 -23.03 -20.33 29.39
CA MET A 1 -22.52 -19.01 28.98
C MET A 1 -21.61 -19.19 27.80
N PRO A 2 -21.69 -18.37 26.73
CA PRO A 2 -20.72 -18.43 25.66
C PRO A 2 -19.31 -18.16 26.23
N ARG A 3 -18.33 -18.98 25.87
CA ARG A 3 -16.93 -18.79 26.26
C ARG A 3 -16.44 -17.44 25.74
N ALA A 4 -15.78 -16.64 26.58
CA ALA A 4 -15.08 -15.45 26.13
C ALA A 4 -13.96 -15.87 25.15
N LEU A 5 -13.89 -15.22 24.01
CA LEU A 5 -12.84 -15.46 23.03
C LEU A 5 -11.51 -14.94 23.57
N SER A 6 -10.44 -15.68 23.34
CA SER A 6 -9.09 -15.20 23.61
C SER A 6 -8.69 -14.12 22.62
N GLN A 7 -7.70 -13.30 22.97
CA GLN A 7 -7.18 -12.26 22.06
C GLN A 7 -6.67 -12.88 20.75
N SER A 8 -6.00 -14.03 20.82
CA SER A 8 -5.51 -14.74 19.64
C SER A 8 -6.64 -15.26 18.73
N GLU A 9 -7.77 -15.71 19.31
CA GLU A 9 -8.95 -16.11 18.52
C GLU A 9 -9.60 -14.91 17.81
N ILE A 10 -9.58 -13.74 18.46
CA ILE A 10 -10.08 -12.49 17.87
C ILE A 10 -9.19 -12.07 16.70
N GLU A 11 -7.88 -12.05 16.89
CA GLU A 11 -6.91 -11.68 15.87
C GLU A 11 -6.96 -12.64 14.67
N ALA A 12 -6.96 -13.95 14.90
CA ALA A 12 -7.07 -14.96 13.86
C ALA A 12 -8.37 -14.83 13.04
N PHE A 13 -9.49 -14.48 13.67
CA PHE A 13 -10.72 -14.23 12.95
C PHE A 13 -10.65 -12.93 12.13
N ARG A 14 -10.11 -11.85 12.70
CA ARG A 14 -9.92 -10.57 12.00
C ARG A 14 -9.07 -10.75 10.75
N GLU A 15 -7.96 -11.50 10.84
CA GLU A 15 -7.09 -11.81 9.70
C GLU A 15 -7.86 -12.55 8.59
N ARG A 16 -8.56 -13.64 8.95
CA ARG A 16 -9.34 -14.39 7.97
C ARG A 16 -10.43 -13.55 7.30
N LEU A 17 -11.07 -12.66 8.06
CA LEU A 17 -12.09 -11.76 7.51
C LEU A 17 -11.47 -10.73 6.58
N CYS A 18 -10.30 -10.19 6.92
CA CYS A 18 -9.55 -9.28 6.06
C CYS A 18 -9.09 -9.97 4.76
N ASP A 19 -8.63 -11.24 4.81
CA ASP A 19 -8.26 -12.01 3.62
C ASP A 19 -9.45 -12.18 2.66
N ALA A 20 -10.60 -12.57 3.20
CA ALA A 20 -11.82 -12.72 2.41
C ALA A 20 -12.30 -11.37 1.84
N ALA A 21 -12.19 -10.31 2.64
CA ALA A 21 -12.61 -8.97 2.24
C ALA A 21 -11.68 -8.40 1.15
N GLU A 22 -10.36 -8.53 1.29
CA GLU A 22 -9.38 -8.09 0.28
C GLU A 22 -9.71 -8.70 -1.09
N LYS A 23 -9.95 -10.02 -1.12
CA LYS A 23 -10.31 -10.73 -2.34
C LYS A 23 -11.63 -10.26 -2.93
N LEU A 24 -12.70 -10.24 -2.15
CA LEU A 24 -14.03 -9.86 -2.63
C LEU A 24 -14.11 -8.39 -3.05
N PHE A 25 -13.46 -7.48 -2.32
CA PHE A 25 -13.37 -6.07 -2.70
C PHE A 25 -12.62 -5.88 -4.02
N ALA A 26 -11.58 -6.65 -4.26
CA ALA A 26 -10.84 -6.60 -5.51
C ALA A 26 -11.63 -7.15 -6.70
N GLU A 27 -12.36 -8.25 -6.50
CA GLU A 27 -13.14 -8.91 -7.56
C GLU A 27 -14.41 -8.15 -7.93
N HIS A 28 -15.11 -7.58 -6.94
CA HIS A 28 -16.46 -7.02 -7.12
C HIS A 28 -16.56 -5.51 -6.87
N GLY A 29 -15.49 -4.91 -6.35
CA GLY A 29 -15.47 -3.54 -5.87
C GLY A 29 -16.08 -3.39 -4.47
N VAL A 30 -15.59 -2.39 -3.73
CA VAL A 30 -15.98 -2.16 -2.32
C VAL A 30 -17.48 -1.96 -2.15
N GLU A 31 -18.11 -1.23 -3.07
CA GLU A 31 -19.56 -0.90 -2.96
C GLU A 31 -20.47 -2.13 -3.10
N ALA A 32 -20.12 -3.03 -4.01
CA ALA A 32 -20.94 -4.20 -4.30
C ALA A 32 -20.90 -5.25 -3.18
N VAL A 33 -19.79 -5.33 -2.43
CA VAL A 33 -19.61 -6.35 -1.39
C VAL A 33 -20.35 -5.97 -0.11
N THR A 34 -21.11 -6.93 0.42
CA THR A 34 -21.84 -6.80 1.70
C THR A 34 -21.18 -7.61 2.81
N VAL A 35 -21.42 -7.23 4.08
CA VAL A 35 -20.96 -8.02 5.25
C VAL A 35 -21.54 -9.43 5.24
N ARG A 36 -22.73 -9.62 4.63
CA ARG A 36 -23.36 -10.94 4.48
C ARG A 36 -22.56 -11.83 3.54
N GLU A 37 -22.07 -11.30 2.44
CA GLU A 37 -21.21 -12.04 1.49
C GLU A 37 -19.87 -12.40 2.13
N LEU A 38 -19.25 -11.47 2.86
CA LEU A 38 -18.05 -11.73 3.66
C LEU A 38 -18.26 -12.87 4.66
N SER A 39 -19.42 -12.87 5.34
CA SER A 39 -19.77 -13.95 6.28
C SER A 39 -19.96 -15.28 5.58
N GLY A 40 -20.60 -15.27 4.41
CA GLY A 40 -20.80 -16.45 3.56
C GLY A 40 -19.47 -17.06 3.11
N ALA A 41 -18.52 -16.24 2.69
CA ALA A 41 -17.18 -16.67 2.27
C ALA A 41 -16.40 -17.36 3.42
N LEU A 42 -16.69 -16.99 4.67
CA LEU A 42 -16.07 -17.59 5.85
C LEU A 42 -16.89 -18.76 6.45
N GLY A 43 -18.09 -19.03 5.93
CA GLY A 43 -18.98 -20.04 6.48
C GLY A 43 -19.51 -19.72 7.88
N VAL A 44 -19.69 -18.43 8.20
CA VAL A 44 -20.14 -17.98 9.54
C VAL A 44 -21.49 -17.27 9.45
N SER A 45 -22.15 -17.10 10.61
CA SER A 45 -23.39 -16.31 10.69
C SER A 45 -23.16 -14.86 10.23
N PRO A 46 -24.13 -14.23 9.53
CA PRO A 46 -24.05 -12.83 9.12
C PRO A 46 -23.81 -11.84 10.26
N MET A 47 -24.12 -12.20 11.50
CA MET A 47 -23.87 -11.38 12.69
C MET A 47 -22.45 -11.56 13.27
N THR A 48 -21.71 -12.58 12.84
CA THR A 48 -20.37 -12.87 13.41
C THR A 48 -19.38 -11.73 13.17
N PRO A 49 -19.24 -11.13 11.97
CA PRO A 49 -18.30 -10.04 11.75
C PRO A 49 -18.53 -8.83 12.66
N TYR A 50 -19.77 -8.52 13.02
CA TYR A 50 -20.14 -7.38 13.87
C TYR A 50 -19.65 -7.52 15.34
N ARG A 51 -19.15 -8.69 15.72
CA ARG A 51 -18.46 -8.89 17.02
C ARG A 51 -17.02 -8.37 16.98
N TYR A 52 -16.45 -8.14 15.80
CA TYR A 52 -15.04 -7.81 15.57
C TYR A 52 -14.86 -6.46 14.89
N PHE A 53 -15.84 -6.04 14.10
CA PHE A 53 -15.85 -4.79 13.35
C PHE A 53 -17.22 -4.13 13.48
N LYS A 54 -17.21 -2.82 13.64
CA LYS A 54 -18.42 -2.02 13.80
C LYS A 54 -19.33 -2.09 12.55
N ASP A 55 -18.72 -2.00 11.38
CA ASP A 55 -19.39 -1.90 10.09
C ASP A 55 -18.43 -2.34 8.95
N LYS A 56 -18.92 -2.22 7.70
CA LYS A 56 -18.11 -2.53 6.50
C LYS A 56 -16.91 -1.59 6.36
N ASP A 57 -17.06 -0.32 6.71
CA ASP A 57 -15.98 0.65 6.61
C ASP A 57 -14.83 0.33 7.58
N ALA A 58 -15.14 -0.19 8.76
CA ALA A 58 -14.14 -0.69 9.70
C ALA A 58 -13.37 -1.91 9.15
N ILE A 59 -14.05 -2.80 8.42
CA ILE A 59 -13.40 -3.92 7.72
C ILE A 59 -12.49 -3.38 6.60
N LEU A 60 -12.98 -2.46 5.80
CA LEU A 60 -12.21 -1.84 4.71
C LEU A 60 -10.97 -1.12 5.23
N ALA A 61 -11.10 -0.35 6.31
CA ALA A 61 -10.00 0.34 6.96
C ALA A 61 -8.92 -0.65 7.46
N ALA A 62 -9.34 -1.77 8.07
CA ALA A 62 -8.43 -2.80 8.53
C ALA A 62 -7.70 -3.51 7.36
N VAL A 63 -8.42 -3.83 6.27
CA VAL A 63 -7.81 -4.40 5.05
C VAL A 63 -6.75 -3.47 4.49
N ARG A 64 -7.06 -2.18 4.37
CA ARG A 64 -6.13 -1.17 3.85
C ARG A 64 -4.93 -0.96 4.77
N ALA A 65 -5.15 -0.88 6.09
CA ALA A 65 -4.07 -0.77 7.07
C ALA A 65 -3.09 -1.94 6.95
N ARG A 66 -3.61 -3.15 6.81
CA ARG A 66 -2.81 -4.36 6.61
C ARG A 66 -2.02 -4.31 5.29
N SER A 67 -2.63 -3.87 4.21
CA SER A 67 -1.97 -3.73 2.91
C SER A 67 -0.86 -2.68 2.96
N TYR A 68 -1.09 -1.52 3.60
CA TYR A 68 -0.07 -0.50 3.83
C TYR A 68 1.09 -1.01 4.69
N ASN A 69 0.82 -1.80 5.75
CA ASN A 69 1.86 -2.36 6.58
C ASN A 69 2.73 -3.36 5.81
N ARG A 70 2.13 -4.30 5.06
CA ARG A 70 2.87 -5.24 4.20
C ARG A 70 3.73 -4.52 3.17
N PHE A 71 3.18 -3.46 2.57
CA PHE A 71 3.90 -2.61 1.63
C PHE A 71 5.09 -1.92 2.31
N ALA A 72 4.87 -1.28 3.46
CA ALA A 72 5.94 -0.63 4.21
C ALA A 72 7.05 -1.62 4.63
N GLU A 73 6.68 -2.80 5.10
CA GLU A 73 7.61 -3.88 5.46
C GLU A 73 8.51 -4.27 4.28
N ALA A 74 7.93 -4.49 3.10
CA ALA A 74 8.70 -4.84 1.90
C ALA A 74 9.73 -3.74 1.54
N LEU A 75 9.35 -2.47 1.65
CA LEU A 75 10.26 -1.35 1.40
C LEU A 75 11.34 -1.20 2.48
N GLU A 76 10.96 -1.38 3.75
CA GLU A 76 11.89 -1.33 4.89
C GLU A 76 12.94 -2.44 4.82
N GLU A 77 12.54 -3.66 4.47
CA GLU A 77 13.44 -4.80 4.26
C GLU A 77 14.42 -4.52 3.10
N ALA A 78 13.91 -4.01 1.98
CA ALA A 78 14.74 -3.66 0.83
C ALA A 78 15.78 -2.57 1.16
N TYR A 79 15.35 -1.55 1.91
CA TYR A 79 16.26 -0.51 2.41
C TYR A 79 17.32 -1.08 3.35
N ALA A 80 16.91 -1.84 4.38
CA ALA A 80 17.80 -2.38 5.40
C ALA A 80 18.86 -3.31 4.82
N ALA A 81 18.51 -4.13 3.84
CA ALA A 81 19.42 -5.03 3.15
C ALA A 81 20.53 -4.30 2.35
N ASN A 82 20.35 -3.01 2.05
CA ASN A 82 21.26 -2.21 1.24
C ASN A 82 21.75 -0.93 1.96
N ALA A 83 21.51 -0.78 3.26
CA ALA A 83 21.72 0.46 4.02
C ALA A 83 23.16 0.99 4.01
N ALA A 84 24.17 0.16 3.69
CA ALA A 84 25.55 0.56 3.57
C ALA A 84 25.84 1.45 2.34
N ASP A 85 24.97 1.45 1.34
CA ASP A 85 25.08 2.23 0.10
C ASP A 85 23.72 2.91 -0.18
N PRO A 86 23.57 4.22 0.12
CA PRO A 86 22.30 4.94 -0.05
C PRO A 86 21.73 4.88 -1.48
N ALA A 87 22.58 4.87 -2.50
CA ALA A 87 22.12 4.81 -3.88
C ALA A 87 21.50 3.43 -4.20
N ARG A 88 22.18 2.36 -3.77
CA ARG A 88 21.64 0.99 -3.88
C ARG A 88 20.40 0.78 -3.04
N ALA A 89 20.36 1.34 -1.83
CA ALA A 89 19.19 1.26 -0.96
C ALA A 89 17.96 1.92 -1.62
N SER A 90 18.14 3.10 -2.21
CA SER A 90 17.05 3.79 -2.94
C SER A 90 16.58 3.00 -4.15
N GLU A 91 17.49 2.45 -4.93
CA GLU A 91 17.14 1.60 -6.08
C GLU A 91 16.39 0.33 -5.64
N ALA A 92 16.82 -0.29 -4.54
CA ALA A 92 16.16 -1.47 -3.96
C ALA A 92 14.74 -1.15 -3.47
N VAL A 93 14.54 0.00 -2.81
CA VAL A 93 13.21 0.47 -2.40
C VAL A 93 12.32 0.71 -3.62
N GLY A 94 12.82 1.34 -4.67
CA GLY A 94 12.08 1.53 -5.92
C GLY A 94 11.67 0.21 -6.58
N ARG A 95 12.55 -0.79 -6.60
CA ARG A 95 12.23 -2.15 -7.08
C ARG A 95 11.17 -2.81 -6.20
N ALA A 96 11.36 -2.80 -4.88
CA ALA A 96 10.40 -3.39 -3.95
C ALA A 96 9.00 -2.77 -4.08
N TYR A 97 8.92 -1.46 -4.35
CA TYR A 97 7.67 -0.77 -4.65
C TYR A 97 6.96 -1.39 -5.87
N VAL A 98 7.68 -1.53 -6.97
CA VAL A 98 7.15 -2.10 -8.23
C VAL A 98 6.76 -3.56 -8.04
N ASP A 99 7.65 -4.35 -7.42
CA ASP A 99 7.44 -5.77 -7.17
C ASP A 99 6.20 -6.01 -6.29
N PHE A 100 6.01 -5.20 -5.23
CA PHE A 100 4.81 -5.28 -4.41
C PHE A 100 3.53 -5.02 -5.22
N ALA A 101 3.52 -3.97 -6.03
CA ALA A 101 2.36 -3.60 -6.82
C ALA A 101 1.93 -4.73 -7.79
N PHE A 102 2.90 -5.36 -8.47
CA PHE A 102 2.61 -6.43 -9.42
C PHE A 102 2.37 -7.80 -8.76
N SER A 103 2.96 -8.04 -7.59
CA SER A 103 2.73 -9.29 -6.83
C SER A 103 1.42 -9.26 -6.03
N HIS A 104 0.92 -8.06 -5.67
CA HIS A 104 -0.28 -7.85 -4.86
C HIS A 104 -1.19 -6.77 -5.46
N PRO A 105 -1.64 -6.95 -6.74
CA PRO A 105 -2.35 -5.88 -7.46
C PRO A 105 -3.67 -5.48 -6.80
N GLU A 106 -4.37 -6.41 -6.16
CA GLU A 106 -5.63 -6.16 -5.44
C GLU A 106 -5.38 -5.28 -4.21
N ALA A 107 -4.39 -5.65 -3.39
CA ALA A 107 -3.99 -4.88 -2.22
C ALA A 107 -3.54 -3.47 -2.63
N TYR A 108 -2.71 -3.37 -3.67
CA TYR A 108 -2.22 -2.10 -4.19
C TYR A 108 -3.36 -1.18 -4.65
N LYS A 109 -4.31 -1.69 -5.44
CA LYS A 109 -5.48 -0.92 -5.87
C LYS A 109 -6.32 -0.43 -4.68
N LEU A 110 -6.55 -1.30 -3.69
CA LEU A 110 -7.31 -0.93 -2.48
C LEU A 110 -6.62 0.15 -1.64
N MET A 111 -5.28 0.12 -1.54
CA MET A 111 -4.52 1.14 -0.80
C MET A 111 -4.74 2.54 -1.37
N PHE A 112 -4.81 2.66 -2.70
CA PHE A 112 -4.89 3.94 -3.41
C PHE A 112 -6.26 4.26 -3.99
N ASP A 113 -7.31 3.51 -3.62
CA ASP A 113 -8.68 3.86 -4.00
C ASP A 113 -9.06 5.25 -3.48
N ILE A 114 -9.69 6.04 -4.34
CA ILE A 114 -10.12 7.42 -4.06
C ILE A 114 -11.11 7.47 -2.88
N ARG A 115 -11.90 6.40 -2.71
CA ARG A 115 -12.87 6.29 -1.61
C ARG A 115 -12.18 5.82 -0.34
N GLN A 116 -11.73 6.77 0.45
CA GLN A 116 -11.10 6.48 1.74
C GLN A 116 -12.14 6.48 2.87
N PRO A 117 -12.05 5.55 3.84
CA PRO A 117 -12.79 5.69 5.09
C PRO A 117 -12.41 6.99 5.80
N SER A 118 -13.30 7.53 6.62
CA SER A 118 -12.98 8.73 7.39
C SER A 118 -11.77 8.47 8.31
N GLU A 119 -10.65 9.15 8.05
CA GLU A 119 -9.40 8.99 8.79
C GLU A 119 -9.58 9.16 10.29
N ALA A 120 -10.40 10.13 10.71
CA ALA A 120 -10.68 10.39 12.12
C ALA A 120 -11.28 9.18 12.89
N LEU A 121 -11.85 8.21 12.18
CA LEU A 121 -12.49 7.05 12.78
C LEU A 121 -11.59 5.81 12.85
N TYR A 122 -10.47 5.80 12.10
CA TYR A 122 -9.63 4.62 11.92
C TYR A 122 -8.13 4.94 12.08
N PRO A 123 -7.66 5.19 13.32
CA PRO A 123 -6.28 5.61 13.58
C PRO A 123 -5.23 4.57 13.11
N GLU A 124 -5.54 3.27 13.16
CA GLU A 124 -4.64 2.22 12.66
C GLU A 124 -4.40 2.34 11.14
N PHE A 125 -5.45 2.71 10.39
CA PHE A 125 -5.35 2.97 8.97
C PHE A 125 -4.47 4.20 8.68
N VAL A 126 -4.65 5.28 9.42
CA VAL A 126 -3.83 6.50 9.29
C VAL A 126 -2.37 6.20 9.59
N GLN A 127 -2.08 5.51 10.70
CA GLN A 127 -0.72 5.14 11.09
C GLN A 127 -0.02 4.29 10.03
N ALA A 128 -0.73 3.29 9.47
CA ALA A 128 -0.19 2.45 8.42
C ALA A 128 0.11 3.25 7.14
N GLY A 129 -0.76 4.17 6.75
CA GLY A 129 -0.57 5.06 5.61
C GLY A 129 0.63 6.00 5.80
N GLU A 130 0.77 6.62 6.98
CA GLU A 130 1.92 7.48 7.29
C GLU A 130 3.24 6.69 7.36
N ARG A 131 3.23 5.47 7.91
CA ARG A 131 4.40 4.56 7.86
C ARG A 131 4.81 4.29 6.42
N ALA A 132 3.88 3.87 5.58
CA ALA A 132 4.13 3.59 4.17
C ALA A 132 4.69 4.81 3.43
N LYS A 133 4.12 5.98 3.66
CA LYS A 133 4.61 7.24 3.09
C LYS A 133 6.05 7.54 3.54
N ALA A 134 6.35 7.41 4.83
CA ALA A 134 7.68 7.63 5.36
C ALA A 134 8.72 6.68 4.74
N THR A 135 8.37 5.40 4.53
CA THR A 135 9.27 4.43 3.88
C THR A 135 9.56 4.76 2.42
N MET A 136 8.62 5.39 1.73
CA MET A 136 8.81 5.79 0.31
C MET A 136 9.74 7.00 0.14
N THR A 137 9.86 7.88 1.14
CA THR A 137 10.56 9.16 0.98
C THR A 137 11.79 9.32 1.87
N ARG A 138 11.83 8.67 3.03
CA ARG A 138 12.92 8.82 4.02
C ARG A 138 14.31 8.59 3.46
N HIS A 139 14.49 7.54 2.63
CA HIS A 139 15.78 7.19 2.04
C HIS A 139 16.30 8.24 1.04
N ILE A 140 15.45 9.12 0.54
CA ILE A 140 15.86 10.18 -0.39
C ILE A 140 16.76 11.20 0.32
N GLY A 141 16.51 11.48 1.61
CA GLY A 141 17.37 12.35 2.41
C GLY A 141 18.82 11.88 2.50
N ASP A 142 19.05 10.56 2.49
CA ASP A 142 20.39 9.97 2.54
C ASP A 142 21.19 10.21 1.24
N ILE A 143 20.51 10.53 0.13
CA ILE A 143 21.10 10.76 -1.18
C ILE A 143 21.24 12.26 -1.47
N VAL A 144 20.19 13.02 -1.22
CA VAL A 144 20.14 14.45 -1.61
C VAL A 144 20.48 15.40 -0.46
N GLY A 145 20.61 14.88 0.76
CA GLY A 145 20.91 15.63 1.97
C GLY A 145 19.70 15.89 2.87
N PRO A 146 19.92 16.50 4.04
CA PRO A 146 18.89 16.72 5.05
C PRO A 146 17.81 17.72 4.59
N ASP A 147 16.72 17.77 5.34
CA ASP A 147 15.66 18.75 5.14
C ASP A 147 16.21 20.17 5.04
N GLY A 148 15.71 20.94 4.08
CA GLY A 148 16.22 22.27 3.76
C GLY A 148 17.38 22.30 2.76
N ALA A 149 17.91 21.14 2.37
CA ALA A 149 18.86 21.02 1.27
C ALA A 149 18.18 21.34 -0.08
N ARG A 150 18.99 21.60 -1.10
CA ARG A 150 18.50 21.73 -2.48
C ARG A 150 19.12 20.61 -3.31
N PRO A 151 18.33 19.75 -3.97
CA PRO A 151 16.85 19.78 -4.01
C PRO A 151 16.20 19.31 -2.71
N ASP A 152 14.97 19.76 -2.43
CA ASP A 152 14.15 19.33 -1.30
C ASP A 152 13.89 17.82 -1.36
N PRO A 153 14.33 17.03 -0.36
CA PRO A 153 14.18 15.57 -0.37
C PRO A 153 12.72 15.10 -0.49
N GLU A 154 11.80 15.78 0.18
CA GLU A 154 10.38 15.44 0.14
C GLU A 154 9.80 15.64 -1.28
N LEU A 155 10.14 16.73 -1.94
CA LEU A 155 9.71 17.00 -3.32
C LEU A 155 10.31 15.96 -4.29
N VAL A 156 11.58 15.58 -4.10
CA VAL A 156 12.22 14.53 -4.89
C VAL A 156 11.48 13.21 -4.70
N GLY A 157 11.27 12.78 -3.45
CA GLY A 157 10.57 11.53 -3.14
C GLY A 157 9.16 11.48 -3.71
N ARG A 158 8.39 12.56 -3.57
CA ARG A 158 7.04 12.67 -4.15
C ARG A 158 7.05 12.60 -5.67
N SER A 159 8.05 13.16 -6.32
CA SER A 159 8.18 13.10 -7.78
C SER A 159 8.41 11.67 -8.27
N TYR A 160 9.29 10.93 -7.61
CA TYR A 160 9.49 9.50 -7.91
C TYR A 160 8.24 8.68 -7.61
N TRP A 161 7.62 8.89 -6.46
CA TRP A 161 6.37 8.20 -6.13
C TRP A 161 5.27 8.43 -7.17
N ALA A 162 5.06 9.68 -7.58
CA ALA A 162 4.06 10.00 -8.61
C ALA A 162 4.36 9.30 -9.94
N ALA A 163 5.64 9.21 -10.33
CA ALA A 163 6.07 8.54 -11.55
C ALA A 163 5.79 7.02 -11.51
N LEU A 164 6.21 6.35 -10.43
CA LEU A 164 6.00 4.91 -10.25
C LEU A 164 4.51 4.58 -10.18
N HIS A 165 3.79 5.28 -9.30
CA HIS A 165 2.36 5.07 -9.10
C HIS A 165 1.56 5.31 -10.39
N GLY A 166 1.85 6.40 -11.09
CA GLY A 166 1.17 6.74 -12.34
C GLY A 166 1.35 5.66 -13.41
N ALA A 167 2.58 5.19 -13.63
CA ALA A 167 2.86 4.14 -14.60
C ALA A 167 2.17 2.81 -14.25
N ILE A 168 2.23 2.39 -12.97
CA ILE A 168 1.58 1.16 -12.49
C ILE A 168 0.06 1.26 -12.65
N MET A 169 -0.55 2.38 -12.28
CA MET A 169 -2.00 2.55 -12.40
C MET A 169 -2.47 2.59 -13.86
N LEU A 170 -1.68 3.17 -14.76
CA LEU A 170 -1.96 3.13 -16.20
C LEU A 170 -1.90 1.70 -16.75
N GLU A 171 -0.92 0.89 -16.32
CA GLU A 171 -0.82 -0.52 -16.68
C GLU A 171 -2.06 -1.30 -16.18
N PHE A 172 -2.41 -1.16 -14.89
CA PHE A 172 -3.58 -1.83 -14.31
C PHE A 172 -4.91 -1.40 -14.96
N ALA A 173 -4.97 -0.19 -15.49
CA ALA A 173 -6.13 0.31 -16.23
C ALA A 173 -6.14 -0.10 -17.71
N GLY A 174 -5.10 -0.81 -18.20
CA GLY A 174 -4.95 -1.14 -19.61
C GLY A 174 -4.85 0.10 -20.51
N ARG A 175 -4.17 1.16 -20.01
CA ARG A 175 -4.03 2.46 -20.69
C ARG A 175 -2.63 2.72 -21.22
N LEU A 176 -1.68 1.83 -20.98
CA LEU A 176 -0.41 1.83 -21.68
C LEU A 176 -0.59 1.18 -23.05
N ASP A 177 0.14 1.71 -24.04
CA ASP A 177 0.21 1.11 -25.37
C ASP A 177 0.86 -0.28 -25.27
N PRO A 178 0.42 -1.30 -26.03
CA PRO A 178 0.99 -2.64 -25.99
C PRO A 178 2.50 -2.72 -26.20
N ASP A 179 3.09 -1.72 -26.84
CA ASP A 179 4.53 -1.64 -27.07
C ASP A 179 5.32 -1.12 -25.86
N TYR A 180 4.63 -0.63 -24.80
CA TYR A 180 5.24 -0.05 -23.61
C TYR A 180 4.68 -0.68 -22.33
N SER A 181 5.55 -1.31 -21.55
CA SER A 181 5.20 -1.81 -20.21
C SER A 181 5.44 -0.76 -19.13
N ALA A 182 4.77 -0.89 -17.97
CA ALA A 182 5.04 -0.01 -16.83
C ALA A 182 6.53 0.01 -16.42
N PRO A 183 7.27 -1.11 -16.36
CA PRO A 183 8.71 -1.07 -16.09
C PRO A 183 9.51 -0.22 -17.07
N GLN A 184 9.19 -0.24 -18.37
CA GLN A 184 9.86 0.60 -19.35
C GLN A 184 9.56 2.09 -19.15
N VAL A 185 8.28 2.42 -18.89
CA VAL A 185 7.85 3.79 -18.60
C VAL A 185 8.47 4.30 -17.31
N ILE A 186 8.50 3.46 -16.26
CA ILE A 186 9.15 3.79 -14.99
C ILE A 186 10.64 4.06 -15.20
N GLY A 187 11.36 3.21 -15.93
CA GLY A 187 12.77 3.43 -16.24
C GLY A 187 13.03 4.78 -16.88
N ALA A 188 12.28 5.10 -17.93
CA ALA A 188 12.40 6.39 -18.61
C ALA A 188 12.10 7.59 -17.71
N LEU A 189 11.06 7.51 -16.87
CA LEU A 189 10.70 8.57 -15.93
C LEU A 189 11.73 8.75 -14.82
N THR A 190 12.23 7.65 -14.24
CA THR A 190 13.24 7.71 -13.17
C THR A 190 14.56 8.26 -13.68
N ASP A 191 14.99 7.91 -14.89
CA ASP A 191 16.18 8.47 -15.53
C ASP A 191 16.03 9.99 -15.80
N ALA A 192 14.87 10.40 -16.29
CA ALA A 192 14.56 11.81 -16.50
C ALA A 192 14.58 12.61 -15.19
N LEU A 193 13.94 12.08 -14.13
CA LEU A 193 13.94 12.69 -12.79
C LEU A 193 15.36 12.76 -12.21
N ALA A 194 16.14 11.67 -12.26
CA ALA A 194 17.52 11.67 -11.82
C ALA A 194 18.37 12.70 -12.55
N SER A 195 18.19 12.83 -13.88
CA SER A 195 18.87 13.85 -14.67
C SER A 195 18.43 15.27 -14.30
N TYR A 196 17.15 15.50 -14.03
CA TYR A 196 16.63 16.80 -13.59
C TYR A 196 17.19 17.23 -12.24
N TRP A 197 17.12 16.34 -11.22
CA TRP A 197 17.54 16.65 -9.87
C TRP A 197 19.06 16.82 -9.73
N ARG A 198 19.88 16.10 -10.52
CA ARG A 198 21.33 16.30 -10.53
C ARG A 198 21.78 17.69 -11.05
N ARG A 199 20.92 18.41 -11.72
CA ARG A 199 21.20 19.76 -12.26
C ARG A 199 20.71 20.91 -11.38
N ARG A 200 20.06 20.63 -10.27
CA ARG A 200 19.47 21.60 -9.35
C ARG A 200 20.24 21.72 -8.07
#